data_221bc9b32bf458642dbd3bdae7e63f42
#
_entry.id   221bc9b32bf458642dbd3bdae7e63f42
#
_cell.length_a   1.000
_cell.length_b   1.000
_cell.length_c   1.000
_cell.angle_alpha   90.00
_cell.angle_beta   90.00
_cell.angle_gamma   90.00
#
_symmetry.space_group_name_H-M   'P 1'
#
loop_
_entity.id
_entity.type
_entity.pdbx_description
1 polymer ?
#
loop_
_entity_poly.entity_id
_entity_poly.type
_entity_poly.pdbx_seq_one_letter_code
_entity_poly.pdbx_strand_id
1 'polypeptide(L)'
;MQWEKSAVDKLDELVRVVRDPFREIINNSTQTHAEKYAAKRKNPHVTLKDAVLGFLRARSHKLNAEGTMLLKEYGIEENDFVNFE
;
A
#
# COMPACT_ATOMS: atom_id res chain seq x y z
N MET A 1 1.09 14.30 6.28
CA MET A 1 1.65 13.89 4.98
C MET A 1 0.55 13.96 3.92
N GLN A 2 0.88 14.51 2.76
CA GLN A 2 -0.11 14.64 1.69
C GLN A 2 -0.14 13.40 0.81
N TRP A 3 -1.32 13.12 0.26
CA TRP A 3 -1.52 11.99 -0.64
C TRP A 3 -1.73 12.53 -2.06
N GLU A 4 -1.04 11.95 -3.02
CA GLU A 4 -1.31 12.24 -4.43
C GLU A 4 -2.68 11.68 -4.79
N LYS A 5 -3.34 12.32 -5.75
CA LYS A 5 -4.67 11.88 -6.17
C LYS A 5 -4.67 10.43 -6.64
N SER A 6 -3.66 10.03 -7.39
CA SER A 6 -3.53 8.66 -7.86
C SER A 6 -3.44 7.66 -6.70
N ALA A 7 -2.80 8.06 -5.59
CA ALA A 7 -2.69 7.22 -4.40
C ALA A 7 -4.05 7.08 -3.70
N VAL A 8 -4.79 8.18 -3.58
CA VAL A 8 -6.13 8.16 -2.98
C VAL A 8 -7.06 7.26 -3.80
N ASP A 9 -7.05 7.45 -5.11
CA ASP A 9 -7.91 6.66 -6.01
C ASP A 9 -7.55 5.16 -5.95
N LYS A 10 -6.26 4.85 -5.85
CA LYS A 10 -5.81 3.47 -5.75
C LYS A 10 -6.21 2.85 -4.42
N LEU A 11 -6.10 3.59 -3.32
CA LEU A 11 -6.54 3.11 -2.01
C LEU A 11 -8.02 2.74 -2.05
N ASP A 12 -8.85 3.64 -2.60
CA ASP A 12 -10.28 3.40 -2.76
C ASP A 12 -10.57 2.12 -3.54
N GLU A 13 -9.88 1.95 -4.67
CA GLU A 13 -10.04 0.77 -5.53
C GLU A 13 -9.65 -0.51 -4.79
N LEU A 14 -8.52 -0.49 -4.09
CA LEU A 14 -8.00 -1.68 -3.42
C LEU A 14 -8.89 -2.11 -2.25
N VAL A 15 -9.38 -1.14 -1.45
CA VAL A 15 -10.18 -1.50 -0.27
C VAL A 15 -11.60 -1.92 -0.62
N ARG A 16 -12.08 -1.65 -1.83
CA ARG A 16 -13.42 -2.07 -2.24
C ARG A 16 -13.60 -3.57 -2.24
N VAL A 17 -12.53 -4.33 -2.45
CA VAL A 17 -12.60 -5.79 -2.46
C VAL A 17 -12.55 -6.39 -1.07
N VAL A 18 -12.29 -5.58 -0.05
CA VAL A 18 -12.23 -6.04 1.34
C VAL A 18 -13.65 -6.04 1.91
N ARG A 19 -14.04 -7.14 2.56
CA ARG A 19 -15.38 -7.27 3.14
C ARG A 19 -15.50 -6.52 4.48
N ASP A 20 -16.70 -5.98 4.75
CA ASP A 20 -17.01 -5.47 6.08
C ASP A 20 -17.04 -6.66 7.07
N PRO A 21 -16.64 -6.45 8.32
CA PRO A 21 -16.22 -5.19 8.95
C PRO A 21 -14.73 -4.85 8.75
N PHE A 22 -14.01 -5.63 7.98
CA PHE A 22 -12.56 -5.49 7.85
C PHE A 22 -12.14 -4.33 6.97
N ARG A 23 -13.05 -3.82 6.15
CA ARG A 23 -12.70 -2.75 5.19
C ARG A 23 -12.12 -1.52 5.87
N GLU A 24 -12.77 -1.05 6.94
CA GLU A 24 -12.30 0.14 7.64
C GLU A 24 -10.95 -0.10 8.31
N ILE A 25 -10.77 -1.27 8.91
CA ILE A 25 -9.50 -1.63 9.55
C ILE A 25 -8.37 -1.66 8.52
N ILE A 26 -8.60 -2.30 7.38
CA ILE A 26 -7.60 -2.39 6.32
C ILE A 26 -7.34 -1.01 5.71
N ASN A 27 -8.38 -0.19 5.52
CA ASN A 27 -8.20 1.16 5.00
C ASN A 27 -7.29 1.99 5.91
N ASN A 28 -7.55 1.98 7.21
CA ASN A 28 -6.76 2.74 8.17
C ASN A 28 -5.33 2.22 8.26
N SER A 29 -5.17 0.91 8.28
CA SER A 29 -3.85 0.27 8.32
C SER A 29 -3.05 0.57 7.05
N THR A 30 -3.71 0.55 5.90
CA THR A 30 -3.06 0.86 4.62
C THR A 30 -2.53 2.30 4.63
N GLN A 31 -3.33 3.24 5.12
CA GLN A 31 -2.88 4.63 5.19
C GLN A 31 -1.62 4.76 6.05
N THR A 32 -1.63 4.14 7.22
CA THR A 32 -0.48 4.19 8.13
C THR A 32 0.77 3.61 7.47
N HIS A 33 0.65 2.44 6.85
CA HIS A 33 1.79 1.79 6.23
C HIS A 33 2.27 2.51 4.97
N ALA A 34 1.34 3.05 4.17
CA ALA A 34 1.69 3.81 2.98
C ALA A 34 2.51 5.05 3.34
N GLU A 35 2.11 5.74 4.40
CA GLU A 35 2.85 6.90 4.88
C GLU A 35 4.24 6.53 5.38
N LYS A 36 4.38 5.37 6.02
CA LYS A 36 5.68 4.87 6.44
C LYS A 36 6.59 4.56 5.25
N TYR A 37 6.05 3.95 4.19
CA TYR A 37 6.83 3.70 2.98
C TYR A 37 7.30 5.00 2.33
N ALA A 38 6.42 5.99 2.24
CA ALA A 38 6.77 7.29 1.68
C ALA A 38 7.86 7.97 2.52
N ALA A 39 7.72 7.95 3.83
CA ALA A 39 8.69 8.53 4.74
C ALA A 39 10.06 7.83 4.63
N LYS A 40 10.06 6.53 4.47
CA LYS A 40 11.29 5.75 4.31
C LYS A 40 12.07 6.19 3.08
N ARG A 41 11.36 6.55 2.02
CA ARG A 41 11.99 7.05 0.78
C ARG A 41 12.20 8.56 0.81
N LYS A 42 11.93 9.20 1.96
CA LYS A 42 12.07 10.65 2.14
C LYS A 42 11.21 11.44 1.17
N ASN A 43 10.05 10.88 0.83
CA ASN A 43 9.08 11.53 -0.04
C ASN A 43 8.01 12.20 0.83
N PRO A 44 7.75 13.51 0.65
CA PRO A 44 6.72 14.20 1.44
C PRO A 44 5.29 13.84 1.01
N HIS A 45 5.13 13.12 -0.10
CA HIS A 45 3.83 12.74 -0.62
C HIS A 45 3.71 11.23 -0.73
N VAL A 46 2.51 10.71 -0.42
CA VAL A 46 2.21 9.30 -0.64
C VAL A 46 1.85 9.12 -2.12
N THR A 47 2.58 8.26 -2.81
CA THR A 47 2.37 7.97 -4.23
C THR A 47 1.52 6.71 -4.38
N LEU A 48 1.09 6.44 -5.62
CA LEU A 48 0.38 5.20 -5.94
C LEU A 48 1.19 3.97 -5.51
N LYS A 49 2.50 3.99 -5.73
CA LYS A 49 3.40 2.91 -5.29
C LYS A 49 3.31 2.67 -3.78
N ASP A 50 3.33 3.75 -3.00
CA ASP A 50 3.23 3.66 -1.55
C ASP A 50 1.88 3.09 -1.12
N ALA A 51 0.81 3.49 -1.79
CA ALA A 51 -0.53 2.99 -1.50
C ALA A 51 -0.61 1.47 -1.73
N VAL A 52 -0.05 0.98 -2.83
CA VAL A 52 -0.02 -0.45 -3.14
C VAL A 52 0.80 -1.20 -2.09
N LEU A 53 1.99 -0.71 -1.77
CA LEU A 53 2.84 -1.31 -0.74
C LEU A 53 2.15 -1.33 0.62
N GLY A 54 1.53 -0.22 0.98
CA GLY A 54 0.82 -0.11 2.26
C GLY A 54 -0.35 -1.09 2.34
N PHE A 55 -1.10 -1.24 1.26
CA PHE A 55 -2.21 -2.18 1.21
C PHE A 55 -1.74 -3.61 1.43
N LEU A 56 -0.67 -4.01 0.75
CA LEU A 56 -0.13 -5.36 0.90
C LEU A 56 0.39 -5.60 2.32
N ARG A 57 1.07 -4.60 2.90
CA ARG A 57 1.57 -4.72 4.27
C ARG A 57 0.43 -4.79 5.29
N ALA A 58 -0.66 -4.07 5.05
CA ALA A 58 -1.82 -4.10 5.93
C ALA A 58 -2.48 -5.48 5.96
N ARG A 59 -2.41 -6.21 4.85
CA ARG A 59 -3.02 -7.54 4.75
C ARG A 59 -2.10 -8.66 5.23
N SER A 60 -0.78 -8.51 5.08
CA SER A 60 0.16 -9.57 5.42
C SER A 60 1.56 -9.01 5.61
N HIS A 61 2.30 -9.63 6.53
CA HIS A 61 3.72 -9.30 6.73
C HIS A 61 4.61 -9.93 5.66
N LYS A 62 4.08 -10.89 4.90
CA LYS A 62 4.83 -11.59 3.86
C LYS A 62 4.10 -11.49 2.54
N LEU A 63 4.86 -11.36 1.46
CA LEU A 63 4.28 -11.41 0.13
C LEU A 63 3.82 -12.81 -0.19
N ASN A 64 2.58 -12.90 -0.68
CA ASN A 64 2.08 -14.13 -1.28
C ASN A 64 2.10 -13.99 -2.81
N ALA A 65 1.62 -15.01 -3.53
CA ALA A 65 1.63 -14.97 -4.99
C ALA A 65 0.82 -13.80 -5.56
N GLU A 66 -0.34 -13.52 -4.96
CA GLU A 66 -1.18 -12.40 -5.41
C GLU A 66 -0.49 -11.06 -5.20
N GLY A 67 0.17 -10.89 -4.04
CA GLY A 67 0.92 -9.68 -3.74
C GLY A 67 2.07 -9.47 -4.71
N THR A 68 2.80 -10.54 -5.01
CA THR A 68 3.89 -10.49 -5.98
C THR A 68 3.39 -10.07 -7.37
N MET A 69 2.27 -10.63 -7.80
CA MET A 69 1.67 -10.27 -9.08
C MET A 69 1.24 -8.80 -9.10
N LEU A 70 0.66 -8.32 -8.01
CA LEU A 70 0.25 -6.93 -7.90
C LEU A 70 1.46 -5.99 -8.01
N LEU A 71 2.55 -6.32 -7.34
CA LEU A 71 3.77 -5.51 -7.45
C LEU A 71 4.28 -5.46 -8.89
N LYS A 72 4.29 -6.60 -9.58
CA LYS A 72 4.73 -6.64 -10.97
C LYS A 72 3.86 -5.80 -11.88
N GLU A 73 2.55 -5.79 -11.63
CA GLU A 73 1.61 -5.00 -12.42
C GLU A 73 1.94 -3.51 -12.38
N TYR A 74 2.45 -3.03 -11.25
CA TYR A 74 2.79 -1.62 -11.09
C TYR A 74 4.30 -1.34 -11.21
N GLY A 75 5.09 -2.36 -11.60
CA GLY A 75 6.53 -2.17 -11.75
C GLY A 75 7.26 -1.94 -10.43
N ILE A 76 6.73 -2.47 -9.35
CA ILE A 76 7.32 -2.32 -8.01
C ILE A 76 8.17 -3.54 -7.69
N GLU A 77 9.38 -3.32 -7.19
CA GLU A 77 10.27 -4.41 -6.81
C GLU A 77 9.90 -4.98 -5.44
N GLU A 78 10.12 -6.28 -5.25
CA GLU A 78 9.88 -6.93 -3.97
C GLU A 78 10.72 -6.33 -2.85
N ASN A 79 11.94 -5.87 -3.15
CA ASN A 79 12.79 -5.21 -2.17
C ASN A 79 12.12 -3.98 -1.57
N ASP A 80 11.31 -3.26 -2.33
CA ASP A 80 10.60 -2.10 -1.80
C ASP A 80 9.61 -2.50 -0.72
N PHE A 81 9.03 -3.69 -0.86
CA PHE A 81 8.11 -4.22 0.14
C PHE A 81 8.85 -4.68 1.41
N VAL A 82 9.94 -5.43 1.25
CA VAL A 82 10.65 -5.99 2.40
C VAL A 82 11.46 -4.95 3.17
N ASN A 83 11.85 -3.87 2.52
CA ASN A 83 12.61 -2.77 3.15
C ASN A 83 11.67 -1.78 3.83
N PHE A 84 10.68 -2.31 4.55
CA PHE A 84 9.69 -1.50 5.24
C PHE A 84 10.27 -0.76 6.44
N GLU A 85 11.26 -1.34 7.09
CA GLU A 85 11.86 -0.73 8.28
C GLU A 85 13.25 -0.17 8.06
#